data_bb6395b40e17dc8145b776d66bbfc2b8
#
_entry.id   bb6395b40e17dc8145b776d66bbfc2b8
#
_cell.length_a   1.000
_cell.length_b   1.000
_cell.length_c   1.000
_cell.angle_alpha   90.00
_cell.angle_beta   90.00
_cell.angle_gamma   90.00
#
_symmetry.space_group_name_H-M   'P 1'
#
loop_
_entity.id
_entity.type
_entity.pdbx_description
1 polymer ?
#
loop_
_entity_poly.entity_id
_entity_poly.type
_entity_poly.pdbx_seq_one_letter_code
_entity_poly.pdbx_strand_id
1 'polypeptide(L)'
;MNMRDIIQKEWGWLGFEVDQVLEVNAFGNVLFSSMDGQRWRICPEDLLCEPIASGEADYRLLLQDADFQLDWKMGCLVEMARDTIGDLHEGYSYCLKLWTPLGGEYVADNIAQAPTDEVIASAGHVAFQIKAVPNGGQIQLKVVD
;
A
#
# COMPACT_ATOMS: atom_id res chain seq x y z
N MET A 1 7.55 8.73 -14.44
CA MET A 1 8.11 7.59 -13.70
C MET A 1 7.04 6.53 -13.58
N ASN A 2 7.35 5.29 -13.93
CA ASN A 2 6.38 4.20 -13.82
C ASN A 2 6.29 3.65 -12.39
N MET A 3 5.28 2.83 -12.13
CA MET A 3 5.02 2.26 -10.80
C MET A 3 6.22 1.49 -10.24
N ARG A 4 6.89 0.69 -11.08
CA ARG A 4 8.09 -0.06 -10.68
C ARG A 4 9.18 0.86 -10.13
N ASP A 5 9.43 1.96 -10.81
CA ASP A 5 10.45 2.94 -10.42
C ASP A 5 10.06 3.69 -9.15
N ILE A 6 8.78 3.99 -8.99
CA ILE A 6 8.26 4.63 -7.77
C ILE A 6 8.45 3.72 -6.56
N ILE A 7 8.10 2.45 -6.69
CA ILE A 7 8.28 1.46 -5.62
C ILE A 7 9.77 1.34 -5.26
N GLN A 8 10.64 1.25 -6.26
CA GLN A 8 12.08 1.15 -6.03
C GLN A 8 12.61 2.39 -5.31
N LYS A 9 12.19 3.57 -5.72
CA LYS A 9 12.63 4.82 -5.12
C LYS A 9 12.15 4.99 -3.69
N GLU A 10 10.87 4.74 -3.44
CA GLU A 10 10.23 5.10 -2.17
C GLU A 10 10.23 3.96 -1.14
N TRP A 11 10.32 2.70 -1.59
CA TRP A 11 10.28 1.52 -0.73
C TRP A 11 11.55 0.68 -0.79
N GLY A 12 12.47 0.98 -1.71
CA GLY A 12 13.70 0.19 -1.91
C GLY A 12 14.65 0.21 -0.71
N TRP A 13 14.43 1.10 0.25
CA TRP A 13 15.20 1.13 1.50
C TRP A 13 15.04 -0.15 2.33
N LEU A 14 14.01 -0.95 2.04
CA LEU A 14 13.82 -2.28 2.64
C LEU A 14 14.82 -3.31 2.11
N GLY A 15 15.57 -3.00 1.07
CA GLY A 15 16.67 -3.85 0.59
C GLY A 15 16.37 -4.69 -0.63
N PHE A 16 15.17 -4.61 -1.21
CA PHE A 16 14.83 -5.35 -2.42
C PHE A 16 15.18 -4.58 -3.69
N GLU A 17 15.24 -5.31 -4.79
CA GLU A 17 15.30 -4.76 -6.13
C GLU A 17 14.04 -5.21 -6.87
N VAL A 18 13.22 -4.26 -7.31
CA VAL A 18 11.91 -4.55 -7.91
C VAL A 18 12.09 -5.19 -9.29
N ASP A 19 11.39 -6.29 -9.53
CA ASP A 19 11.30 -6.93 -10.84
C ASP A 19 10.05 -6.48 -11.59
N GLN A 20 8.86 -6.89 -11.13
CA GLN A 20 7.60 -6.59 -11.82
C GLN A 20 6.49 -6.24 -10.84
N VAL A 21 5.66 -5.29 -11.24
CA VAL A 21 4.38 -5.02 -10.58
C VAL A 21 3.37 -6.04 -11.10
N LEU A 22 2.70 -6.75 -10.19
CA LEU A 22 1.81 -7.85 -10.53
C LEU A 22 0.35 -7.44 -10.50
N GLU A 23 -0.11 -6.79 -9.42
CA GLU A 23 -1.49 -6.33 -9.27
C GLU A 23 -1.54 -5.09 -8.39
N VAL A 24 -2.59 -4.28 -8.60
CA VAL A 24 -2.91 -3.12 -7.76
C VAL A 24 -4.40 -3.18 -7.46
N ASN A 25 -4.79 -2.98 -6.18
CA ASN A 25 -6.20 -2.96 -5.81
C ASN A 25 -6.74 -1.52 -5.68
N ALA A 26 -8.01 -1.40 -5.32
CA ALA A 26 -8.68 -0.10 -5.26
C ALA A 26 -8.12 0.83 -4.16
N PHE A 27 -7.46 0.30 -3.13
CA PHE A 27 -6.82 1.07 -2.07
C PHE A 27 -5.31 1.28 -2.32
N GLY A 28 -4.86 1.07 -3.56
CA GLY A 28 -3.46 1.28 -3.90
C GLY A 28 -2.51 0.26 -3.28
N ASN A 29 -3.04 -0.85 -2.75
CA ASN A 29 -2.18 -1.96 -2.35
C ASN A 29 -1.59 -2.58 -3.61
N VAL A 30 -0.31 -2.93 -3.56
CA VAL A 30 0.42 -3.45 -4.71
C VAL A 30 1.02 -4.81 -4.37
N LEU A 31 0.85 -5.75 -5.29
CA LEU A 31 1.60 -6.99 -5.30
C LEU A 31 2.71 -6.85 -6.34
N PHE A 32 3.95 -7.12 -5.94
CA PHE A 32 5.09 -7.05 -6.86
C PHE A 32 6.10 -8.14 -6.56
N SER A 33 6.94 -8.45 -7.54
CA SER A 33 8.05 -9.38 -7.39
C SER A 33 9.37 -8.64 -7.29
N SER A 34 10.31 -9.17 -6.50
CA SER A 34 11.69 -8.70 -6.45
C SER A 34 12.60 -9.63 -7.28
N MET A 35 13.79 -9.15 -7.60
CA MET A 35 14.72 -9.87 -8.47
C MET A 35 15.17 -11.22 -7.91
N ASP A 36 15.09 -11.40 -6.58
CA ASP A 36 15.38 -12.66 -5.90
C ASP A 36 14.21 -13.66 -5.93
N GLY A 37 13.12 -13.30 -6.59
CA GLY A 37 11.94 -14.17 -6.74
C GLY A 37 10.89 -14.04 -5.66
N GLN A 38 11.12 -13.28 -4.61
CA GLN A 38 10.10 -13.07 -3.57
C GLN A 38 8.93 -12.24 -4.11
N ARG A 39 7.76 -12.45 -3.52
CA ARG A 39 6.57 -11.65 -3.78
C ARG A 39 6.26 -10.80 -2.56
N TRP A 40 5.92 -9.55 -2.78
CA TRP A 40 5.74 -8.52 -1.75
C TRP A 40 4.38 -7.87 -1.87
N ARG A 41 3.87 -7.36 -0.77
CA ARG A 41 2.66 -6.53 -0.76
C ARG A 41 2.95 -5.20 -0.07
N ILE A 42 2.56 -4.11 -0.73
CA ILE A 42 2.52 -2.78 -0.12
C ILE A 42 1.09 -2.51 0.31
N CYS A 43 0.92 -2.13 1.58
CA CYS A 43 -0.33 -1.61 2.13
C CYS A 43 -0.10 -0.15 2.52
N PRO A 44 -0.35 0.81 1.60
CA PRO A 44 -0.05 2.21 1.89
C PRO A 44 -0.76 2.75 3.12
N GLU A 45 -2.02 2.37 3.33
CA GLU A 45 -2.83 2.80 4.48
C GLU A 45 -2.22 2.44 5.82
N ASP A 46 -1.45 1.36 5.86
CA ASP A 46 -0.79 0.86 7.06
C ASP A 46 0.71 1.18 7.09
N LEU A 47 1.21 1.92 6.11
CA LEU A 47 2.65 2.23 5.94
C LEU A 47 3.49 0.95 5.95
N LEU A 48 3.00 -0.10 5.29
CA LEU A 48 3.55 -1.45 5.39
C LEU A 48 3.94 -1.98 4.02
N CYS A 49 5.11 -2.62 3.96
CA CYS A 49 5.54 -3.42 2.82
C CYS A 49 6.22 -4.68 3.36
N GLU A 50 5.69 -5.84 2.99
CA GLU A 50 6.20 -7.11 3.53
C GLU A 50 6.19 -8.21 2.47
N PRO A 51 7.08 -9.22 2.60
CA PRO A 51 7.02 -10.39 1.73
C PRO A 51 5.80 -11.24 2.06
N ILE A 52 5.15 -11.77 1.02
CA ILE A 52 3.94 -12.61 1.17
C ILE A 52 4.13 -14.00 0.60
N ALA A 53 5.14 -14.21 -0.24
CA ALA A 53 5.43 -15.51 -0.84
C ALA A 53 6.91 -15.57 -1.21
N SER A 54 7.51 -16.77 -1.07
CA SER A 54 8.94 -16.97 -1.32
C SER A 54 9.28 -17.18 -2.79
N GLY A 55 8.29 -17.40 -3.65
CA GLY A 55 8.50 -17.64 -5.06
C GLY A 55 7.19 -17.82 -5.79
N GLU A 56 7.26 -18.22 -7.07
CA GLU A 56 6.09 -18.32 -7.92
C GLU A 56 5.09 -19.38 -7.45
N ALA A 57 5.58 -20.55 -7.01
CA ALA A 57 4.70 -21.64 -6.57
C ALA A 57 3.90 -21.23 -5.33
N ASP A 58 4.55 -20.64 -4.33
CA ASP A 58 3.88 -20.15 -3.14
C ASP A 58 2.90 -19.02 -3.48
N TYR A 59 3.27 -18.15 -4.41
CA TYR A 59 2.39 -17.07 -4.85
C TYR A 59 1.11 -17.60 -5.51
N ARG A 60 1.24 -18.63 -6.36
CA ARG A 60 0.08 -19.25 -6.99
C ARG A 60 -0.86 -19.87 -5.96
N LEU A 61 -0.30 -20.52 -4.94
CA LEU A 61 -1.11 -21.09 -3.86
C LEU A 61 -1.81 -19.99 -3.07
N LEU A 62 -1.12 -18.89 -2.80
CA LEU A 62 -1.70 -17.75 -2.09
C LEU A 62 -2.87 -17.14 -2.87
N LEU A 63 -2.75 -17.00 -4.20
CA LEU A 63 -3.82 -16.46 -5.04
C LEU A 63 -5.06 -17.35 -5.06
N GLN A 64 -4.93 -18.64 -4.74
CA GLN A 64 -6.05 -19.57 -4.64
C GLN A 64 -6.67 -19.61 -3.23
N ASP A 65 -6.02 -18.97 -2.26
CA ASP A 65 -6.52 -18.94 -0.88
C ASP A 65 -7.68 -17.95 -0.77
N ALA A 66 -8.83 -18.45 -0.27
CA ALA A 66 -10.05 -17.65 -0.19
C ALA A 66 -9.91 -16.49 0.80
N ASP A 67 -9.20 -16.69 1.92
CA ASP A 67 -8.99 -15.64 2.92
C ASP A 67 -8.10 -14.55 2.38
N PHE A 68 -7.05 -14.91 1.65
CA PHE A 68 -6.20 -13.91 0.99
C PHE A 68 -6.99 -13.09 -0.02
N GLN A 69 -7.83 -13.74 -0.83
CA GLN A 69 -8.63 -13.04 -1.84
C GLN A 69 -9.62 -12.07 -1.21
N LEU A 70 -10.27 -12.45 -0.11
CA LEU A 70 -11.16 -11.56 0.62
C LEU A 70 -10.42 -10.33 1.15
N ASP A 71 -9.26 -10.55 1.76
CA ASP A 71 -8.42 -9.46 2.27
C ASP A 71 -7.92 -8.56 1.13
N TRP A 72 -7.48 -9.15 0.04
CA TRP A 72 -6.97 -8.41 -1.12
C TRP A 72 -8.03 -7.51 -1.76
N LYS A 73 -9.25 -8.01 -1.89
CA LYS A 73 -10.36 -7.25 -2.50
C LYS A 73 -10.81 -6.07 -1.63
N MET A 74 -10.62 -6.15 -0.32
CA MET A 74 -11.02 -5.11 0.63
C MET A 74 -12.47 -4.66 0.42
N GLY A 75 -13.37 -5.61 0.13
CA GLY A 75 -14.72 -5.33 -0.37
C GLY A 75 -15.55 -4.39 0.50
N CYS A 76 -15.55 -4.59 1.82
CA CYS A 76 -16.30 -3.72 2.74
C CYS A 76 -15.76 -2.29 2.74
N LEU A 77 -14.45 -2.12 2.69
CA LEU A 77 -13.81 -0.80 2.65
C LEU A 77 -14.05 -0.10 1.31
N VAL A 78 -13.97 -0.84 0.21
CA VAL A 78 -14.26 -0.30 -1.12
C VAL A 78 -15.69 0.17 -1.21
N GLU A 79 -16.65 -0.63 -0.70
CA GLU A 79 -18.06 -0.26 -0.68
C GLU A 79 -18.30 0.99 0.16
N MET A 80 -17.71 1.07 1.35
CA MET A 80 -17.80 2.25 2.21
C MET A 80 -17.20 3.47 1.52
N ALA A 81 -16.06 3.33 0.86
CA ALA A 81 -15.42 4.41 0.14
C ALA A 81 -16.29 4.91 -1.01
N ARG A 82 -16.85 4.00 -1.79
CA ARG A 82 -17.73 4.35 -2.90
C ARG A 82 -18.97 5.09 -2.41
N ASP A 83 -19.57 4.62 -1.33
CA ASP A 83 -20.76 5.25 -0.73
C ASP A 83 -20.46 6.63 -0.16
N THR A 84 -19.25 6.86 0.32
CA THR A 84 -18.84 8.11 0.97
C THR A 84 -18.39 9.18 -0.02
N ILE A 85 -17.54 8.81 -0.98
CA ILE A 85 -16.89 9.78 -1.89
C ILE A 85 -17.07 9.46 -3.37
N GLY A 86 -17.83 8.40 -3.71
CA GLY A 86 -18.13 8.03 -5.08
C GLY A 86 -17.09 7.11 -5.71
N ASP A 87 -17.25 6.87 -7.02
CA ASP A 87 -16.37 6.00 -7.78
C ASP A 87 -14.97 6.61 -7.95
N LEU A 88 -13.98 5.75 -8.15
CA LEU A 88 -12.61 6.17 -8.41
C LEU A 88 -12.49 6.86 -9.77
N HIS A 89 -11.73 7.94 -9.81
CA HIS A 89 -11.26 8.51 -11.06
C HIS A 89 -10.20 7.60 -11.68
N GLU A 90 -10.05 7.66 -13.00
CA GLU A 90 -9.01 6.89 -13.69
C GLU A 90 -7.63 7.26 -13.14
N GLY A 91 -6.82 6.25 -12.83
CA GLY A 91 -5.48 6.44 -12.27
C GLY A 91 -5.44 6.77 -10.79
N TYR A 92 -6.60 6.76 -10.11
CA TYR A 92 -6.71 7.07 -8.69
C TYR A 92 -6.92 5.80 -7.86
N SER A 93 -6.61 5.89 -6.58
CA SER A 93 -6.93 4.88 -5.58
C SER A 93 -7.61 5.53 -4.40
N TYR A 94 -8.46 4.77 -3.69
CA TYR A 94 -8.90 5.20 -2.37
C TYR A 94 -7.72 5.15 -1.41
N CYS A 95 -7.72 6.01 -0.42
CA CYS A 95 -6.67 6.06 0.59
C CYS A 95 -7.24 6.59 1.91
N LEU A 96 -6.48 6.46 2.98
CA LEU A 96 -6.80 7.10 4.24
C LEU A 96 -6.17 8.48 4.29
N LYS A 97 -6.89 9.45 4.83
CA LYS A 97 -6.37 10.81 5.04
C LYS A 97 -5.23 10.80 6.04
N LEU A 98 -5.34 9.94 7.06
CA LEU A 98 -4.31 9.70 8.06
C LEU A 98 -4.04 8.20 8.10
N TRP A 99 -2.77 7.80 7.97
CA TRP A 99 -2.37 6.41 7.99
C TRP A 99 -2.60 5.76 9.36
N THR A 100 -2.85 4.44 9.38
CA THR A 100 -3.20 3.73 10.63
C THR A 100 -2.11 3.79 11.70
N PRO A 101 -0.79 3.69 11.39
CA PRO A 101 0.23 3.79 12.42
C PRO A 101 0.30 5.18 13.08
N LEU A 102 -0.28 6.20 12.46
CA LEU A 102 -0.31 7.57 12.98
C LEU A 102 -1.65 7.91 13.63
N GLY A 103 -2.49 6.92 13.88
CA GLY A 103 -3.78 7.09 14.55
C GLY A 103 -4.99 7.10 13.64
N GLY A 104 -4.79 6.88 12.34
CA GLY A 104 -5.90 6.80 11.38
C GLY A 104 -6.75 5.56 11.59
N GLU A 105 -8.04 5.68 11.34
CA GLU A 105 -8.99 4.59 11.46
C GLU A 105 -9.66 4.30 10.11
N TYR A 106 -10.16 3.07 9.95
CA TYR A 106 -10.90 2.65 8.76
C TYR A 106 -12.36 3.09 8.88
N VAL A 107 -12.57 4.39 8.83
CA VAL A 107 -13.91 5.01 8.96
C VAL A 107 -14.14 5.98 7.81
N ALA A 108 -15.43 6.23 7.50
CA ALA A 108 -15.81 7.05 6.35
C ALA A 108 -15.14 8.43 6.33
N ASP A 109 -15.04 9.10 7.48
CA ASP A 109 -14.45 10.43 7.57
C ASP A 109 -12.96 10.47 7.25
N ASN A 110 -12.29 9.33 7.27
CA ASN A 110 -10.85 9.22 7.01
C ASN A 110 -10.53 8.74 5.59
N ILE A 111 -11.54 8.63 4.72
CA ILE A 111 -11.34 8.12 3.35
C ILE A 111 -11.27 9.28 2.36
N ALA A 112 -10.31 9.17 1.45
CA ALA A 112 -10.12 10.08 0.33
C ALA A 112 -9.76 9.28 -0.92
N GLN A 113 -9.54 9.94 -2.03
CA GLN A 113 -8.89 9.33 -3.19
C GLN A 113 -7.79 10.27 -3.70
N ALA A 114 -6.77 9.69 -4.27
CA ALA A 114 -5.62 10.40 -4.81
C ALA A 114 -5.01 9.59 -5.95
N PRO A 115 -4.19 10.21 -6.80
CA PRO A 115 -3.46 9.46 -7.82
C PRO A 115 -2.71 8.29 -7.18
N THR A 116 -2.82 7.10 -7.78
CA THR A 116 -2.23 5.87 -7.23
C THR A 116 -0.73 6.03 -6.96
N ASP A 117 -0.02 6.69 -7.88
CA ASP A 117 1.42 6.92 -7.73
C ASP A 117 1.73 7.72 -6.46
N GLU A 118 0.93 8.73 -6.16
CA GLU A 118 1.10 9.54 -4.95
C GLU A 118 0.78 8.77 -3.67
N VAL A 119 -0.24 7.92 -3.71
CA VAL A 119 -0.61 7.07 -2.57
C VAL A 119 0.56 6.17 -2.19
N ILE A 120 1.18 5.54 -3.17
CA ILE A 120 2.30 4.63 -2.96
C ILE A 120 3.58 5.39 -2.56
N ALA A 121 3.89 6.47 -3.24
CA ALA A 121 5.09 7.26 -2.99
C ALA A 121 5.08 7.92 -1.62
N SER A 122 3.98 8.57 -1.26
CA SER A 122 3.89 9.26 0.04
C SER A 122 3.97 8.28 1.21
N ALA A 123 3.32 7.13 1.08
CA ALA A 123 3.38 6.09 2.12
C ALA A 123 4.81 5.59 2.33
N GLY A 124 5.54 5.32 1.24
CA GLY A 124 6.93 4.86 1.33
C GLY A 124 7.86 5.91 1.95
N HIS A 125 7.65 7.15 1.59
CA HIS A 125 8.42 8.27 2.13
C HIS A 125 8.23 8.41 3.65
N VAL A 126 6.98 8.38 4.11
CA VAL A 126 6.68 8.47 5.55
C VAL A 126 7.11 7.21 6.30
N ALA A 127 6.89 6.03 5.73
CA ALA A 127 7.32 4.77 6.33
C ALA A 127 8.84 4.79 6.59
N PHE A 128 9.62 5.29 5.64
CA PHE A 128 11.07 5.45 5.81
C PHE A 128 11.40 6.38 6.98
N GLN A 129 10.70 7.51 7.08
CA GLN A 129 10.97 8.51 8.12
C GLN A 129 10.66 7.99 9.53
N ILE A 130 9.63 7.17 9.68
CA ILE A 130 9.20 6.68 11.00
C ILE A 130 9.76 5.31 11.38
N LYS A 131 10.53 4.66 10.50
CA LYS A 131 11.00 3.28 10.72
C LYS A 131 11.77 3.07 12.01
N ALA A 132 12.40 4.10 12.54
CA ALA A 132 13.16 4.05 13.79
C ALA A 132 12.39 4.60 14.99
N VAL A 133 11.15 5.03 14.82
CA VAL A 133 10.32 5.55 15.92
C VAL A 133 9.67 4.38 16.64
N PRO A 134 9.88 4.22 17.96
CA PRO A 134 9.23 3.13 18.70
C PRO A 134 7.74 3.36 18.84
N ASN A 135 6.99 2.27 19.08
CA ASN A 135 5.55 2.34 19.32
C ASN A 135 5.28 3.30 20.49
N GLY A 136 4.34 4.23 20.30
CA GLY A 136 4.04 5.26 21.28
C GLY A 136 4.97 6.47 21.22
N GLY A 137 5.95 6.48 20.32
CA GLY A 137 6.80 7.62 20.07
C GLY A 137 6.03 8.77 19.45
N GLN A 138 6.56 9.95 19.60
CA GLN A 138 5.96 11.15 19.02
C GLN A 138 6.65 11.53 17.71
N ILE A 139 5.85 11.92 16.73
CA ILE A 139 6.35 12.43 15.45
C ILE A 139 5.64 13.74 15.12
N GLN A 140 6.29 14.53 14.30
CA GLN A 140 5.69 15.75 13.76
C GLN A 140 5.65 15.65 12.25
N LEU A 141 4.44 15.74 11.69
CA LEU A 141 4.28 15.76 10.25
C LEU A 141 4.49 17.18 9.72
N LYS A 142 5.28 17.29 8.66
CA LYS A 142 5.49 18.54 7.96
C LYS A 142 5.00 18.40 6.52
N VAL A 143 4.23 19.39 6.09
CA VAL A 143 3.84 19.48 4.68
C VAL A 143 4.99 20.16 3.93
N VAL A 144 5.48 19.47 2.91
CA VAL A 144 6.56 19.97 2.06
C VAL A 144 5.98 20.18 0.66
N ASP A 145 6.04 21.40 0.20
CA ASP A 145 5.57 21.76 -1.14
C ASP A 145 6.63 21.45 -2.20
#